data_4db7825faa7b44a0b5d22ff97daa454e
#
_entry.id   4db7825faa7b44a0b5d22ff97daa454e
#
_cell.length_a   1.000
_cell.length_b   1.000
_cell.length_c   1.000
_cell.angle_alpha   90.00
_cell.angle_beta   90.00
_cell.angle_gamma   90.00
#
_symmetry.space_group_name_H-M   'P 1'
#
loop_
_entity.id
_entity.type
_entity.pdbx_description
1 polymer ?
#
loop_
_entity_poly.entity_id
_entity_poly.type
_entity_poly.pdbx_seq_one_letter_code
_entity_poly.pdbx_strand_id
1 'polypeptide(L)'
;METLKKFGINLDNSHLLGIALTHTSYANEHNCISYERLEFLGDAVLELVSSDYIYKSKRLSEGEMSKKRSLYVCENALYEYAKELNLADYIKVGNSVKYPNKTVVADVFEAVIGVIYLCLLYTSPSPRD
;
A
#
# COMPACT_ATOMS: atom_id res chain seq x y z
N MET A 1 -8.05 -10.89 1.28
CA MET A 1 -7.06 -11.33 0.28
C MET A 1 -6.24 -12.48 0.82
N GLU A 2 -6.32 -13.58 0.12
CA GLU A 2 -5.61 -14.80 0.52
C GLU A 2 -4.09 -14.59 0.58
N THR A 3 -3.54 -13.81 -0.36
CA THR A 3 -2.09 -13.60 -0.43
C THR A 3 -1.56 -12.89 0.83
N LEU A 4 -2.32 -11.93 1.36
CA LEU A 4 -1.91 -11.23 2.58
C LEU A 4 -1.95 -12.15 3.79
N LYS A 5 -2.86 -13.11 3.83
CA LYS A 5 -2.95 -14.07 4.92
C LYS A 5 -1.70 -14.94 5.04
N LYS A 6 -1.03 -15.22 3.91
CA LYS A 6 0.24 -15.95 3.91
C LYS A 6 1.34 -15.24 4.68
N PHE A 7 1.25 -13.92 4.80
CA PHE A 7 2.19 -13.10 5.55
C PHE A 7 1.70 -12.79 6.97
N GLY A 8 0.63 -13.47 7.42
CA GLY A 8 0.07 -13.24 8.74
C GLY A 8 -0.80 -11.99 8.84
N ILE A 9 -1.20 -11.44 7.71
CA ILE A 9 -2.01 -10.22 7.65
C ILE A 9 -3.44 -10.57 7.29
N ASN A 10 -4.38 -10.30 8.20
CA ASN A 10 -5.79 -10.55 7.98
C ASN A 10 -6.56 -9.23 8.00
N LEU A 11 -7.05 -8.82 6.83
CA LEU A 11 -7.82 -7.58 6.65
C LEU A 11 -9.28 -7.86 6.26
N ASP A 12 -9.74 -9.10 6.37
CA ASP A 12 -11.06 -9.53 5.89
C ASP A 12 -12.21 -8.72 6.51
N ASN A 13 -12.06 -8.27 7.75
CA ASN A 13 -13.08 -7.52 8.45
C ASN A 13 -12.94 -6.00 8.26
N SER A 14 -11.98 -5.56 7.48
CA SER A 14 -11.74 -4.14 7.27
C SER A 14 -12.43 -3.64 6.00
N HIS A 15 -13.39 -2.74 6.16
CA HIS A 15 -14.01 -2.06 5.01
C HIS A 15 -12.99 -1.16 4.29
N LEU A 16 -11.91 -0.79 4.97
CA LEU A 16 -10.85 0.04 4.38
C LEU A 16 -10.14 -0.68 3.24
N LEU A 17 -10.01 -1.99 3.30
CA LEU A 17 -9.40 -2.74 2.21
C LEU A 17 -10.19 -2.56 0.91
N GLY A 18 -11.52 -2.60 0.99
CA GLY A 18 -12.36 -2.35 -0.16
C GLY A 18 -12.13 -0.97 -0.78
N ILE A 19 -11.95 0.05 0.07
CA ILE A 19 -11.66 1.41 -0.38
C ILE A 19 -10.28 1.45 -1.04
N ALA A 20 -9.28 0.81 -0.44
CA ALA A 20 -7.91 0.77 -0.98
C ALA A 20 -7.85 0.12 -2.36
N LEU A 21 -8.77 -0.80 -2.65
CA LEU A 21 -8.83 -1.52 -3.92
C LEU A 21 -9.74 -0.85 -4.95
N THR A 22 -10.24 0.36 -4.67
CA THR A 22 -11.19 1.06 -5.53
C THR A 22 -10.51 2.20 -6.27
N HIS A 23 -10.35 2.03 -7.60
CA HIS A 23 -9.81 3.08 -8.46
C HIS A 23 -10.82 4.21 -8.63
N THR A 24 -10.34 5.42 -8.95
CA THR A 24 -11.19 6.59 -9.15
C THR A 24 -12.26 6.38 -10.23
N SER A 25 -11.93 5.63 -11.28
CA SER A 25 -12.90 5.34 -12.34
C SER A 25 -14.12 4.57 -11.82
N TYR A 26 -13.88 3.59 -10.96
CA TYR A 26 -14.96 2.84 -10.33
C TYR A 26 -15.73 3.72 -9.35
N ALA A 27 -14.99 4.48 -8.53
CA ALA A 27 -15.59 5.36 -7.53
C ALA A 27 -16.53 6.38 -8.17
N ASN A 28 -16.14 6.96 -9.31
CA ASN A 28 -16.96 7.93 -10.03
C ASN A 28 -18.24 7.30 -10.58
N GLU A 29 -18.17 6.05 -11.06
CA GLU A 29 -19.34 5.37 -11.60
C GLU A 29 -20.33 4.93 -10.51
N HIS A 30 -19.82 4.64 -9.31
CA HIS A 30 -20.61 4.08 -8.22
C HIS A 30 -20.83 5.04 -7.07
N ASN A 31 -20.38 6.27 -7.21
CA ASN A 31 -20.51 7.33 -6.20
C ASN A 31 -20.00 6.89 -4.83
N CYS A 32 -18.78 6.37 -4.81
CA CYS A 32 -18.13 5.91 -3.58
C CYS A 32 -16.71 6.46 -3.46
N ILE A 33 -16.03 6.12 -2.37
CA ILE A 33 -14.70 6.64 -2.04
C ILE A 33 -13.62 5.81 -2.74
N SER A 34 -12.61 6.49 -3.30
CA SER A 34 -11.47 5.84 -3.93
C SER A 34 -10.30 5.67 -2.96
N TYR A 35 -9.24 5.05 -3.47
CA TYR A 35 -8.03 4.74 -2.69
C TYR A 35 -7.16 5.96 -2.36
N GLU A 36 -7.44 7.13 -2.91
CA GLU A 36 -6.51 8.26 -2.90
C GLU A 36 -6.02 8.69 -1.51
N ARG A 37 -6.91 8.75 -0.54
CA ARG A 37 -6.51 9.16 0.82
C ARG A 37 -5.67 8.10 1.52
N LEU A 38 -5.96 6.84 1.26
CA LEU A 38 -5.17 5.74 1.82
C LEU A 38 -3.80 5.65 1.14
N GLU A 39 -3.73 5.94 -0.14
CA GLU A 39 -2.48 6.04 -0.87
C GLU A 39 -1.57 7.11 -0.24
N PHE A 40 -2.13 8.28 0.04
CA PHE A 40 -1.39 9.37 0.67
C PHE A 40 -0.77 8.91 2.00
N LEU A 41 -1.56 8.24 2.82
CA LEU A 41 -1.07 7.73 4.11
C LEU A 41 -0.02 6.64 3.92
N GLY A 42 -0.28 5.71 3.03
CA GLY A 42 0.64 4.60 2.75
C GLY A 42 1.98 5.04 2.22
N ASP A 43 2.01 6.10 1.41
CA ASP A 43 3.25 6.69 0.93
C ASP A 43 4.15 7.10 2.10
N ALA A 44 3.58 7.78 3.08
CA ALA A 44 4.31 8.21 4.27
C ALA A 44 4.80 7.02 5.12
N VAL A 45 3.96 5.99 5.23
CA VAL A 45 4.33 4.78 5.96
C VAL A 45 5.51 4.08 5.30
N LEU A 46 5.49 3.94 3.98
CA LEU A 46 6.59 3.32 3.23
C LEU A 46 7.88 4.12 3.37
N GLU A 47 7.79 5.44 3.34
CA GLU A 47 8.96 6.30 3.54
C GLU A 47 9.58 6.08 4.92
N LEU A 48 8.75 6.03 5.95
CA LEU A 48 9.23 5.82 7.32
C LEU A 48 9.81 4.42 7.50
N VAL A 49 9.09 3.39 7.05
CA VAL A 49 9.52 1.99 7.25
C VAL A 49 10.82 1.71 6.51
N SER A 50 10.93 2.16 5.25
CA SER A 50 12.15 1.96 4.48
C SER A 50 13.32 2.74 5.08
N SER A 51 13.08 3.95 5.57
CA SER A 51 14.11 4.76 6.22
C SER A 51 14.62 4.08 7.50
N ASP A 52 13.69 3.59 8.31
CA ASP A 52 14.02 2.87 9.56
C ASP A 52 14.86 1.63 9.26
N TYR A 53 14.46 0.86 8.28
CA TYR A 53 15.17 -0.35 7.87
C TYR A 53 16.59 -0.04 7.40
N ILE A 54 16.75 0.96 6.55
CA ILE A 54 18.06 1.36 6.00
C ILE A 54 18.94 1.89 7.12
N TYR A 55 18.39 2.73 8.00
CA TYR A 55 19.12 3.31 9.13
C TYR A 55 19.71 2.21 10.04
N LYS A 56 18.95 1.16 10.29
CA LYS A 56 19.34 0.09 11.21
C LYS A 56 20.21 -0.98 10.58
N SER A 57 20.14 -1.17 9.26
CA SER A 57 20.78 -2.33 8.64
C SER A 57 22.22 -2.10 8.20
N LYS A 58 22.61 -0.85 7.90
CA LYS A 58 23.97 -0.54 7.41
C LYS A 58 24.40 0.85 7.82
N ARG A 59 25.72 1.00 7.93
CA ARG A 59 26.30 2.29 8.23
C ARG A 59 26.58 3.01 6.91
N LEU A 60 25.66 3.85 6.51
CA LEU A 60 25.71 4.59 5.25
C LEU A 60 25.63 6.09 5.51
N SER A 61 26.16 6.88 4.58
CA SER A 61 25.98 8.33 4.62
C SER A 61 24.51 8.67 4.35
N GLU A 62 24.13 9.90 4.69
CA GLU A 62 22.77 10.37 4.44
C GLU A 62 22.42 10.31 2.94
N GLY A 63 23.36 10.72 2.06
CA GLY A 63 23.14 10.66 0.62
C GLY A 63 22.96 9.24 0.11
N GLU A 64 23.75 8.29 0.63
CA GLU A 64 23.60 6.89 0.27
C GLU A 64 22.28 6.30 0.74
N MET A 65 21.85 6.68 1.96
CA MET A 65 20.57 6.24 2.50
C MET A 65 19.39 6.77 1.69
N SER A 66 19.44 8.05 1.31
CA SER A 66 18.38 8.65 0.50
C SER A 66 18.27 7.98 -0.86
N LYS A 67 19.39 7.70 -1.50
CA LYS A 67 19.41 7.00 -2.79
C LYS A 67 18.83 5.60 -2.67
N LYS A 68 19.21 4.89 -1.63
CA LYS A 68 18.74 3.52 -1.40
C LYS A 68 17.24 3.49 -1.14
N ARG A 69 16.74 4.45 -0.33
CA ARG A 69 15.30 4.56 -0.07
C ARG A 69 14.51 4.76 -1.35
N SER A 70 14.98 5.64 -2.24
CA SER A 70 14.29 5.88 -3.50
C SER A 70 14.20 4.62 -4.37
N LEU A 71 15.20 3.73 -4.31
CA LEU A 71 15.17 2.46 -5.02
C LEU A 71 14.14 1.50 -4.44
N TYR A 72 13.89 1.57 -3.12
CA TYR A 72 12.94 0.68 -2.46
C TYR A 72 11.49 1.12 -2.62
N VAL A 73 11.23 2.41 -2.80
CA VAL A 73 9.86 2.95 -2.82
C VAL A 73 9.48 3.64 -4.14
N CYS A 74 10.28 3.49 -5.19
CA CYS A 74 9.90 4.02 -6.49
C CYS A 74 8.72 3.24 -7.08
N GLU A 75 8.05 3.84 -8.04
CA GLU A 75 6.87 3.22 -8.67
C GLU A 75 7.15 1.80 -9.15
N ASN A 76 8.30 1.61 -9.81
CA ASN A 76 8.66 0.29 -10.33
C ASN A 76 8.80 -0.76 -9.23
N ALA A 77 9.42 -0.38 -8.10
CA ALA A 77 9.57 -1.29 -6.96
C ALA A 77 8.21 -1.64 -6.36
N LEU A 78 7.35 -0.64 -6.16
CA LEU A 78 6.00 -0.87 -5.60
C LEU A 78 5.16 -1.76 -6.51
N TYR A 79 5.29 -1.56 -7.81
CA TYR A 79 4.61 -2.41 -8.79
C TYR A 79 5.08 -3.86 -8.68
N GLU A 80 6.39 -4.09 -8.53
CA GLU A 80 6.93 -5.44 -8.37
C GLU A 80 6.43 -6.10 -7.08
N TYR A 81 6.36 -5.35 -5.98
CA TYR A 81 5.80 -5.87 -4.74
C TYR A 81 4.32 -6.25 -4.92
N ALA A 82 3.58 -5.40 -5.60
CA ALA A 82 2.16 -5.63 -5.85
C ALA A 82 1.93 -6.88 -6.72
N LYS A 83 2.84 -7.15 -7.66
CA LYS A 83 2.75 -8.35 -8.50
C LYS A 83 2.88 -9.62 -7.67
N GLU A 84 3.75 -9.62 -6.69
CA GLU A 84 3.90 -10.77 -5.78
C GLU A 84 2.63 -11.04 -4.99
N LEU A 85 1.81 -10.02 -4.77
CA LEU A 85 0.54 -10.14 -4.06
C LEU A 85 -0.64 -10.41 -5.01
N ASN A 86 -0.40 -10.46 -6.31
CA ASN A 86 -1.45 -10.54 -7.34
C ASN A 86 -2.49 -9.42 -7.17
N LEU A 87 -2.02 -8.25 -6.79
CA LEU A 87 -2.89 -7.17 -6.36
C LEU A 87 -3.81 -6.66 -7.46
N ALA A 88 -3.31 -6.64 -8.70
CA ALA A 88 -4.08 -6.13 -9.84
C ALA A 88 -5.42 -6.85 -10.01
N ASP A 89 -5.48 -8.14 -9.66
CA ASP A 89 -6.70 -8.94 -9.82
C ASP A 89 -7.82 -8.51 -8.88
N TYR A 90 -7.49 -7.77 -7.82
CA TYR A 90 -8.46 -7.34 -6.82
C TYR A 90 -8.91 -5.88 -6.99
N ILE A 91 -8.29 -5.15 -7.92
CA ILE A 91 -8.57 -3.72 -8.09
C ILE A 91 -9.87 -3.53 -8.86
N LYS A 92 -10.78 -2.74 -8.27
CA LYS A 92 -12.04 -2.39 -8.93
C LYS A 92 -11.83 -1.16 -9.81
N VAL A 93 -12.08 -1.33 -11.11
CA VAL A 93 -11.97 -0.26 -12.10
C VAL A 93 -13.31 -0.04 -12.79
N GLY A 94 -13.50 1.16 -13.33
CA GLY A 94 -14.72 1.49 -14.06
C GLY A 94 -14.78 0.79 -15.42
N ASN A 95 -15.95 0.84 -16.05
CA ASN A 95 -16.21 0.14 -17.30
C ASN A 95 -15.31 0.59 -18.45
N SER A 96 -14.79 1.81 -18.39
CA SER A 96 -13.91 2.34 -19.44
C SER A 96 -12.46 1.83 -19.30
N VAL A 97 -12.13 1.17 -18.20
CA VAL A 97 -10.78 0.68 -17.91
C VAL A 97 -10.79 -0.83 -17.97
N LYS A 98 -10.04 -1.40 -18.93
CA LYS A 98 -10.00 -2.85 -19.09
C LYS A 98 -9.12 -3.54 -18.07
N TYR A 99 -8.02 -2.90 -17.69
CA TYR A 99 -7.05 -3.46 -16.77
C TYR A 99 -6.29 -2.31 -16.12
N PRO A 100 -6.02 -2.37 -14.81
CA PRO A 100 -5.27 -1.31 -14.15
C PRO A 100 -3.82 -1.27 -14.65
N ASN A 101 -3.35 -0.07 -14.99
CA ASN A 101 -1.99 0.10 -15.45
C ASN A 101 -1.00 0.08 -14.27
N LYS A 102 0.30 0.14 -14.60
CA LYS A 102 1.38 0.06 -13.61
C LYS A 102 1.25 1.12 -12.52
N THR A 103 0.95 2.35 -12.90
CA THR A 103 0.81 3.45 -11.94
C THR A 103 -0.31 3.18 -10.95
N VAL A 104 -1.46 2.75 -11.45
CA VAL A 104 -2.62 2.42 -10.59
C VAL A 104 -2.28 1.29 -9.63
N VAL A 105 -1.61 0.25 -10.12
CA VAL A 105 -1.24 -0.91 -9.28
C VAL A 105 -0.28 -0.47 -8.17
N ALA A 106 0.70 0.36 -8.49
CA ALA A 106 1.63 0.90 -7.49
C ALA A 106 0.90 1.77 -6.45
N ASP A 107 -0.02 2.63 -6.91
CA ASP A 107 -0.81 3.49 -6.03
C ASP A 107 -1.69 2.68 -5.08
N VAL A 108 -2.30 1.62 -5.58
CA VAL A 108 -3.12 0.73 -4.76
C VAL A 108 -2.26 0.00 -3.74
N PHE A 109 -1.03 -0.38 -4.10
CA PHE A 109 -0.12 -0.98 -3.14
C PHE A 109 0.11 -0.03 -1.96
N GLU A 110 0.37 1.24 -2.22
CA GLU A 110 0.52 2.24 -1.16
C GLU A 110 -0.74 2.34 -0.31
N ALA A 111 -1.91 2.32 -0.95
CA ALA A 111 -3.18 2.38 -0.24
C ALA A 111 -3.37 1.17 0.69
N VAL A 112 -3.00 -0.01 0.24
CA VAL A 112 -3.06 -1.24 1.06
C VAL A 112 -2.10 -1.12 2.26
N ILE A 113 -0.93 -0.57 2.06
CA ILE A 113 0.01 -0.30 3.17
C ILE A 113 -0.64 0.66 4.18
N GLY A 114 -1.34 1.67 3.72
CA GLY A 114 -2.09 2.57 4.58
C GLY A 114 -3.14 1.85 5.42
N VAL A 115 -3.86 0.89 4.82
CA VAL A 115 -4.83 0.07 5.54
C VAL A 115 -4.15 -0.78 6.61
N ILE A 116 -3.04 -1.42 6.26
CA ILE A 116 -2.29 -2.25 7.20
C ILE A 116 -1.84 -1.42 8.40
N TYR A 117 -1.31 -0.23 8.14
CA TYR A 117 -0.90 0.68 9.20
C TYR A 117 -2.05 1.01 10.15
N LEU A 118 -3.21 1.37 9.60
CA LEU A 118 -4.37 1.72 10.42
C LEU A 118 -4.88 0.52 11.22
N CYS A 119 -4.89 -0.67 10.62
CA CYS A 119 -5.32 -1.88 11.31
C CYS A 119 -4.38 -2.26 12.44
N LEU A 120 -3.08 -2.14 12.24
CA LEU A 120 -2.09 -2.42 13.28
C LEU A 120 -2.18 -1.41 14.42
N LEU A 121 -2.44 -0.14 14.10
CA LEU A 121 -2.58 0.90 15.10
C LEU A 121 -3.74 0.64 16.05
N TYR A 122 -4.85 0.11 15.53
CA TYR A 122 -6.05 -0.15 16.32
C TYR A 122 -6.07 -1.52 16.98
N THR A 123 -5.32 -2.50 16.47
CA THR A 123 -5.33 -3.86 16.99
C THR A 123 -4.17 -4.17 17.91
N SER A 124 -3.08 -3.40 17.85
CA SER A 124 -1.93 -3.58 18.74
C SER A 124 -2.34 -3.18 20.16
N PRO A 125 -2.06 -4.04 21.15
CA PRO A 125 -2.32 -3.64 22.54
C PRO A 125 -1.45 -2.44 22.89
N SER A 126 -2.08 -1.42 23.47
CA SER A 126 -1.33 -0.29 23.99
C SER A 126 -0.58 -0.73 25.26
N PRO A 127 0.65 -0.26 25.48
CA PRO A 127 1.36 -0.55 26.73
C PRO A 127 0.64 -0.10 27.99
N ARG A 128 -0.40 0.69 27.84
CA ARG A 128 -1.20 1.22 28.97
C ARG A 128 -2.50 0.48 29.20
N ASP A 129 -2.84 -0.41 28.32
CA ASP A 129 -4.09 -1.17 28.41
C ASP A 129 -3.96 -2.35 29.35
#